data_4e36d983e31198adc11f7cc46bdafee0
#
_entry.id   4e36d983e31198adc11f7cc46bdafee0
#
_cell.length_a   1.000
_cell.length_b   1.000
_cell.length_c   1.000
_cell.angle_alpha   90.00
_cell.angle_beta   90.00
_cell.angle_gamma   90.00
#
_symmetry.space_group_name_H-M   'P 1'
#
loop_
_entity.id
_entity.type
_entity.pdbx_description
1 polymer ?
#
loop_
_entity_poly.entity_id
_entity_poly.type
_entity_poly.pdbx_seq_one_letter_code
_entity_poly.pdbx_strand_id
1 'polypeptide(L)'
;MATYSSTSVRAGALGQSVLMLEGQSCGIVRNVSGGAVRADVVSERIGPGQLTKKHLGPVHYEEFELDVGFAMAKPLFDWITETWRMTFPRRTGSVLACNERLEVKAERKFRDALLTETTFPTLDMGSKETVWLKLRFAPEEIRHAKASGKASGSDPNHPEKQFHAANFKLEVDGVDCTKVQKIESFTIRQAVAEDAVGELRYASTEPGALSFPDLRITFAEAAVDSWLSWFDDFVIQGHCDEDKEKSGKLTLLSPNQQPLASLALFNLGIFRLGSIDSEAAKDARKLARAELYCERMELKLGA
;
A
#
# COMPACT_ATOMS: atom_id res chain seq x y z
N MET A 1 13.48 43.95 39.03
CA MET A 1 13.85 43.26 37.77
C MET A 1 13.36 41.84 37.85
N ALA A 2 12.31 41.50 37.12
CA ALA A 2 11.75 40.17 37.09
C ALA A 2 12.38 39.44 35.91
N THR A 3 13.13 38.39 36.18
CA THR A 3 13.73 37.49 35.19
C THR A 3 12.66 36.57 34.65
N TYR A 4 12.22 36.79 33.43
CA TYR A 4 11.40 35.84 32.68
C TYR A 4 12.31 34.67 32.25
N SER A 5 12.14 33.52 32.89
CA SER A 5 12.65 32.26 32.40
C SER A 5 11.80 31.81 31.23
N SER A 6 12.31 31.95 30.02
CA SER A 6 11.71 31.32 28.81
C SER A 6 12.02 29.84 28.86
N THR A 7 11.14 29.04 29.41
CA THR A 7 11.10 27.61 29.14
C THR A 7 10.74 27.44 27.67
N SER A 8 11.75 27.31 26.82
CA SER A 8 11.55 26.88 25.44
C SER A 8 10.96 25.46 25.50
N VAL A 9 9.65 25.38 25.33
CA VAL A 9 9.00 24.10 24.99
C VAL A 9 9.62 23.70 23.66
N ARG A 10 10.56 22.78 23.68
CA ARG A 10 11.03 22.11 22.46
C ARG A 10 9.78 21.57 21.78
N ALA A 11 9.54 21.99 20.53
CA ALA A 11 8.54 21.35 19.67
C ALA A 11 8.80 19.86 19.79
N GLY A 12 7.82 19.12 20.34
CA GLY A 12 8.01 17.71 20.65
C GLY A 12 8.47 16.99 19.40
N ALA A 13 9.47 16.11 19.57
CA ALA A 13 9.89 15.22 18.50
C ALA A 13 8.66 14.60 17.88
N LEU A 14 8.61 14.54 16.54
CA LEU A 14 7.51 13.96 15.78
C LEU A 14 7.21 12.59 16.35
N GLY A 15 6.06 12.48 17.00
CA GLY A 15 5.67 11.30 17.71
C GLY A 15 5.28 10.18 16.79
N GLN A 16 5.01 9.07 17.38
CA GLN A 16 4.53 7.88 16.70
C GLN A 16 3.05 8.08 16.29
N SER A 17 2.65 7.47 15.20
CA SER A 17 1.25 7.40 14.81
C SER A 17 0.71 5.99 15.00
N VAL A 18 -0.50 5.86 15.54
CA VAL A 18 -1.16 4.57 15.76
C VAL A 18 -2.45 4.53 14.96
N LEU A 19 -2.64 3.47 14.18
CA LEU A 19 -3.89 3.22 13.46
C LEU A 19 -4.87 2.46 14.35
N MET A 20 -6.09 2.95 14.43
CA MET A 20 -7.22 2.30 15.08
C MET A 20 -8.27 1.97 14.02
N LEU A 21 -8.77 0.74 13.98
CA LEU A 21 -9.90 0.31 13.16
C LEU A 21 -10.95 -0.33 14.04
N GLU A 22 -12.21 0.08 13.90
CA GLU A 22 -13.35 -0.43 14.66
C GLU A 22 -13.10 -0.46 16.18
N GLY A 23 -12.40 0.57 16.69
CA GLY A 23 -12.04 0.67 18.11
C GLY A 23 -10.87 -0.23 18.55
N GLN A 24 -10.28 -1.01 17.66
CA GLN A 24 -9.12 -1.86 17.94
C GLN A 24 -7.82 -1.22 17.44
N SER A 25 -6.76 -1.33 18.23
CA SER A 25 -5.43 -0.89 17.79
C SER A 25 -4.87 -1.84 16.73
N CYS A 26 -4.57 -1.30 15.56
CA CYS A 26 -3.88 -2.04 14.51
C CYS A 26 -2.36 -1.99 14.65
N GLY A 27 -1.83 -1.05 15.43
CA GLY A 27 -0.39 -0.91 15.66
C GLY A 27 0.16 0.45 15.24
N ILE A 28 1.47 0.59 15.43
CA ILE A 28 2.20 1.81 15.08
C ILE A 28 2.49 1.78 13.58
N VAL A 29 2.14 2.86 12.89
CA VAL A 29 2.47 3.07 11.48
C VAL A 29 3.80 3.81 11.34
N ARG A 30 4.59 3.46 10.35
CA ARG A 30 5.89 4.07 10.10
C ARG A 30 5.77 5.51 9.65
N ASN A 31 4.86 5.78 8.75
CA ASN A 31 4.60 7.11 8.20
C ASN A 31 3.11 7.28 7.93
N VAL A 32 2.65 8.52 8.04
CA VAL A 32 1.27 8.92 7.73
C VAL A 32 1.31 10.23 6.96
N SER A 33 0.66 10.27 5.83
CA SER A 33 0.41 11.50 5.06
C SER A 33 -1.05 11.62 4.63
N GLY A 34 -1.45 12.77 4.12
CA GLY A 34 -2.83 13.03 3.75
C GLY A 34 -3.80 13.20 4.93
N GLY A 35 -5.08 12.96 4.67
CA GLY A 35 -6.14 13.11 5.67
C GLY A 35 -6.43 14.57 6.03
N ALA A 36 -6.20 15.51 5.12
CA ALA A 36 -6.62 16.89 5.28
C ALA A 36 -8.10 17.08 4.90
N VAL A 37 -8.69 18.11 5.46
CA VAL A 37 -10.05 18.54 5.16
C VAL A 37 -9.98 19.90 4.49
N ARG A 38 -10.56 20.03 3.32
CA ARG A 38 -10.64 21.30 2.60
C ARG A 38 -12.06 21.57 2.13
N ALA A 39 -12.37 22.84 1.90
CA ALA A 39 -13.60 23.25 1.22
C ALA A 39 -13.24 24.07 -0.01
N ASP A 40 -14.05 23.98 -1.04
CA ASP A 40 -13.91 24.83 -2.21
C ASP A 40 -14.26 26.27 -1.85
N VAL A 41 -13.60 27.23 -2.50
CA VAL A 41 -13.92 28.64 -2.38
C VAL A 41 -14.58 29.11 -3.66
N VAL A 42 -15.88 29.34 -3.57
CA VAL A 42 -16.68 29.88 -4.66
C VAL A 42 -16.60 31.41 -4.62
N SER A 43 -16.33 32.04 -5.76
CA SER A 43 -16.23 33.48 -5.88
C SER A 43 -17.29 33.99 -6.85
N GLU A 44 -18.11 34.92 -6.41
CA GLU A 44 -19.18 35.53 -7.18
C GLU A 44 -18.93 37.04 -7.30
N ARG A 45 -19.19 37.63 -8.47
CA ARG A 45 -19.18 39.06 -8.67
C ARG A 45 -20.60 39.61 -8.52
N ILE A 46 -20.78 40.56 -7.63
CA ILE A 46 -22.10 41.08 -7.30
C ILE A 46 -22.18 42.58 -7.52
N GLY A 47 -23.24 42.99 -8.19
CA GLY A 47 -23.61 44.37 -8.40
C GLY A 47 -22.80 45.14 -9.45
N PRO A 48 -23.17 46.39 -9.75
CA PRO A 48 -22.53 47.23 -10.77
C PRO A 48 -21.05 47.52 -10.48
N GLY A 49 -20.64 47.52 -9.21
CA GLY A 49 -19.26 47.72 -8.77
C GLY A 49 -18.39 46.45 -8.83
N GLN A 50 -18.92 45.33 -9.31
CA GLN A 50 -18.22 44.07 -9.45
C GLN A 50 -17.48 43.60 -8.18
N LEU A 51 -18.05 43.84 -7.01
CA LEU A 51 -17.50 43.36 -5.76
C LEU A 51 -17.47 41.83 -5.74
N THR A 52 -16.30 41.27 -5.45
CA THR A 52 -16.12 39.83 -5.34
C THR A 52 -16.54 39.39 -3.93
N LYS A 53 -17.58 38.59 -3.85
CA LYS A 53 -17.94 37.85 -2.63
C LYS A 53 -17.40 36.41 -2.72
N LYS A 54 -16.97 35.87 -1.60
CA LYS A 54 -16.49 34.48 -1.47
C LYS A 54 -17.30 33.76 -0.43
N HIS A 55 -17.64 32.51 -0.72
CA HIS A 55 -18.28 31.60 0.22
C HIS A 55 -17.70 30.19 0.06
N LEU A 56 -17.93 29.34 1.07
CA LEU A 56 -17.44 27.98 1.04
C LEU A 56 -18.43 27.08 0.30
N GLY A 57 -17.91 26.33 -0.67
CA GLY A 57 -18.59 25.29 -1.40
C GLY A 57 -18.52 23.91 -0.71
N PRO A 58 -18.51 22.82 -1.49
CA PRO A 58 -18.38 21.46 -0.97
C PRO A 58 -17.14 21.23 -0.12
N VAL A 59 -17.23 20.25 0.76
CA VAL A 59 -16.10 19.78 1.59
C VAL A 59 -15.50 18.54 0.94
N HIS A 60 -14.19 18.48 0.88
CA HIS A 60 -13.43 17.36 0.37
C HIS A 60 -12.51 16.81 1.46
N TYR A 61 -12.44 15.50 1.54
CA TYR A 61 -11.56 14.77 2.43
C TYR A 61 -10.46 14.11 1.63
N GLU A 62 -9.20 14.38 2.00
CA GLU A 62 -8.07 13.77 1.34
C GLU A 62 -7.90 12.33 1.81
N GLU A 63 -7.44 11.47 0.90
CA GLU A 63 -7.03 10.13 1.26
C GLU A 63 -5.90 10.15 2.30
N PHE A 64 -5.89 9.12 3.14
CA PHE A 64 -4.73 8.80 3.95
C PHE A 64 -3.78 7.91 3.18
N GLU A 65 -2.49 8.14 3.34
CA GLU A 65 -1.42 7.24 2.91
C GLU A 65 -0.62 6.81 4.14
N LEU A 66 -0.43 5.50 4.30
CA LEU A 66 0.27 4.88 5.42
C LEU A 66 1.39 3.97 4.94
N ASP A 67 2.56 4.03 5.58
CA ASP A 67 3.59 3.00 5.49
C ASP A 67 3.45 2.04 6.67
N VAL A 68 3.19 0.76 6.40
CA VAL A 68 2.91 -0.26 7.42
C VAL A 68 3.80 -1.49 7.26
N GLY A 69 4.10 -2.15 8.36
CA GLY A 69 4.86 -3.41 8.40
C GLY A 69 3.98 -4.62 8.72
N PHE A 70 4.59 -5.80 8.78
CA PHE A 70 3.90 -7.05 9.12
C PHE A 70 3.68 -7.26 10.62
N ALA A 71 4.12 -6.30 11.47
CA ALA A 71 3.80 -6.29 12.89
C ALA A 71 2.41 -5.72 13.21
N MET A 72 1.70 -5.19 12.20
CA MET A 72 0.32 -4.70 12.37
C MET A 72 -0.64 -5.82 12.74
N ALA A 73 -1.72 -5.46 13.41
CA ALA A 73 -2.72 -6.42 13.87
C ALA A 73 -3.63 -6.91 12.74
N LYS A 74 -4.24 -8.05 12.97
CA LYS A 74 -5.11 -8.76 12.02
C LYS A 74 -6.20 -7.89 11.37
N PRO A 75 -6.90 -6.95 12.07
CA PRO A 75 -7.96 -6.15 11.43
C PRO A 75 -7.52 -5.38 10.19
N LEU A 76 -6.26 -4.92 10.13
CA LEU A 76 -5.73 -4.25 8.95
C LEU A 76 -5.59 -5.20 7.76
N PHE A 77 -5.06 -6.40 8.00
CA PHE A 77 -4.88 -7.39 6.95
C PHE A 77 -6.21 -8.03 6.51
N ASP A 78 -7.17 -8.15 7.41
CA ASP A 78 -8.54 -8.54 7.06
C ASP A 78 -9.16 -7.51 6.11
N TRP A 79 -8.99 -6.21 6.38
CA TRP A 79 -9.46 -5.16 5.48
C TRP A 79 -8.85 -5.29 4.07
N ILE A 80 -7.54 -5.49 3.97
CA ILE A 80 -6.86 -5.72 2.69
C ILE A 80 -7.45 -6.97 1.98
N THR A 81 -7.52 -8.09 2.70
CA THR A 81 -7.97 -9.36 2.13
C THR A 81 -9.43 -9.31 1.65
N GLU A 82 -10.31 -8.70 2.45
CA GLU A 82 -11.72 -8.53 2.11
C GLU A 82 -11.90 -7.61 0.90
N THR A 83 -11.13 -6.51 0.83
CA THR A 83 -11.12 -5.62 -0.35
C THR A 83 -10.72 -6.39 -1.61
N TRP A 84 -9.66 -7.21 -1.56
CA TRP A 84 -9.20 -7.99 -2.71
C TRP A 84 -10.18 -9.11 -3.12
N ARG A 85 -11.05 -9.54 -2.20
CA ARG A 85 -12.17 -10.45 -2.47
C ARG A 85 -13.41 -9.74 -3.00
N MET A 86 -13.31 -8.44 -3.29
CA MET A 86 -14.41 -7.62 -3.82
C MET A 86 -15.64 -7.56 -2.89
N THR A 87 -15.45 -7.69 -1.58
CA THR A 87 -16.52 -7.47 -0.60
C THR A 87 -16.63 -6.00 -0.19
N PHE A 88 -15.62 -5.20 -0.54
CA PHE A 88 -15.54 -3.75 -0.38
C PHE A 88 -15.96 -3.23 1.00
N PRO A 89 -15.34 -3.74 2.07
CA PRO A 89 -15.71 -3.36 3.42
C PRO A 89 -15.32 -1.91 3.69
N ARG A 90 -16.28 -1.13 4.16
CA ARG A 90 -16.01 0.21 4.70
C ARG A 90 -15.53 0.07 6.13
N ARG A 91 -14.51 0.82 6.49
CA ARG A 91 -13.96 0.82 7.85
C ARG A 91 -14.01 2.20 8.47
N THR A 92 -14.37 2.22 9.74
CA THR A 92 -14.34 3.43 10.57
C THR A 92 -13.20 3.31 11.56
N GLY A 93 -12.50 4.40 11.81
CA GLY A 93 -11.34 4.34 12.68
C GLY A 93 -10.74 5.70 12.99
N SER A 94 -9.51 5.69 13.43
CA SER A 94 -8.74 6.92 13.65
C SER A 94 -7.25 6.71 13.50
N VAL A 95 -6.56 7.80 13.19
CA VAL A 95 -5.11 7.92 13.26
C VAL A 95 -4.79 8.79 14.47
N LEU A 96 -4.15 8.17 15.46
CA LEU A 96 -3.72 8.84 16.69
C LEU A 96 -2.30 9.38 16.50
N ALA A 97 -2.11 10.66 16.76
CA ALA A 97 -0.78 11.25 16.86
C ALA A 97 -0.31 11.19 18.33
N CYS A 98 0.77 10.49 18.59
CA CYS A 98 1.30 10.22 19.91
C CYS A 98 2.72 10.79 20.07
N ASN A 99 3.18 10.99 21.29
CA ASN A 99 4.59 11.20 21.56
C ASN A 99 5.35 9.86 21.65
N GLU A 100 6.66 9.89 21.94
CA GLU A 100 7.50 8.70 22.05
C GLU A 100 7.03 7.70 23.13
N ARG A 101 6.23 8.14 24.10
CA ARG A 101 5.65 7.32 25.18
C ARG A 101 4.26 6.78 24.84
N LEU A 102 3.83 6.95 23.59
CA LEU A 102 2.48 6.62 23.11
C LEU A 102 1.35 7.39 23.83
N GLU A 103 1.64 8.55 24.44
CA GLU A 103 0.60 9.42 24.94
C GLU A 103 -0.04 10.17 23.77
N VAL A 104 -1.35 10.05 23.66
CA VAL A 104 -2.14 10.63 22.56
C VAL A 104 -2.20 12.15 22.70
N LYS A 105 -1.87 12.88 21.67
CA LYS A 105 -1.89 14.34 21.58
C LYS A 105 -2.98 14.88 20.67
N ALA A 106 -3.29 14.14 19.60
CA ALA A 106 -4.36 14.48 18.66
C ALA A 106 -4.91 13.21 18.01
N GLU A 107 -6.13 13.30 17.51
CA GLU A 107 -6.81 12.22 16.83
C GLU A 107 -7.45 12.75 15.55
N ARG A 108 -7.25 12.04 14.44
CA ARG A 108 -7.98 12.21 13.19
C ARG A 108 -8.90 11.02 13.02
N LYS A 109 -10.18 11.21 13.33
CA LYS A 109 -11.22 10.21 13.13
C LYS A 109 -11.62 10.18 11.66
N PHE A 110 -11.80 9.00 11.13
CA PHE A 110 -12.34 8.81 9.80
C PHE A 110 -13.51 7.82 9.84
N ARG A 111 -14.44 7.98 8.92
CA ARG A 111 -15.64 7.15 8.81
C ARG A 111 -15.80 6.63 7.40
N ASP A 112 -16.32 5.42 7.31
CA ASP A 112 -16.73 4.76 6.06
C ASP A 112 -15.64 4.79 4.98
N ALA A 113 -14.39 4.51 5.39
CA ALA A 113 -13.23 4.52 4.51
C ALA A 113 -13.16 3.27 3.64
N LEU A 114 -12.87 3.47 2.35
CA LEU A 114 -12.55 2.41 1.38
C LEU A 114 -11.04 2.33 1.16
N LEU A 115 -10.49 1.13 1.15
CA LEU A 115 -9.07 0.92 0.81
C LEU A 115 -8.91 1.08 -0.70
N THR A 116 -8.12 2.08 -1.13
CA THR A 116 -7.95 2.43 -2.54
C THR A 116 -6.69 1.85 -3.17
N GLU A 117 -5.60 1.74 -2.40
CA GLU A 117 -4.36 1.16 -2.90
C GLU A 117 -3.65 0.30 -1.86
N THR A 118 -3.09 -0.82 -2.32
CA THR A 118 -2.11 -1.62 -1.57
C THR A 118 -0.87 -1.78 -2.45
N THR A 119 0.22 -1.14 -2.08
CA THR A 119 1.48 -1.17 -2.82
C THR A 119 2.51 -2.04 -2.10
N PHE A 120 3.04 -3.02 -2.81
CA PHE A 120 4.21 -3.78 -2.40
C PHE A 120 5.47 -3.07 -2.89
N PRO A 121 6.49 -2.96 -2.04
CA PRO A 121 7.75 -2.34 -2.43
C PRO A 121 8.50 -3.21 -3.44
N THR A 122 9.52 -2.64 -4.08
CA THR A 122 10.46 -3.41 -4.86
C THR A 122 11.13 -4.47 -4.00
N LEU A 123 11.12 -5.71 -4.46
CA LEU A 123 11.81 -6.84 -3.87
C LEU A 123 13.10 -7.06 -4.65
N ASP A 124 14.25 -7.06 -3.97
CA ASP A 124 15.55 -7.12 -4.61
C ASP A 124 16.52 -7.93 -3.73
N MET A 125 16.95 -9.08 -4.22
CA MET A 125 17.90 -9.99 -3.53
C MET A 125 19.24 -9.32 -3.19
N GLY A 126 19.59 -8.23 -3.89
CA GLY A 126 20.80 -7.44 -3.63
C GLY A 126 20.62 -6.36 -2.54
N SER A 127 19.39 -6.08 -2.11
CA SER A 127 19.10 -5.01 -1.14
C SER A 127 18.89 -5.56 0.26
N LYS A 128 19.54 -4.93 1.24
CA LYS A 128 19.34 -5.23 2.68
C LYS A 128 18.39 -4.23 3.36
N GLU A 129 17.74 -3.39 2.58
CA GLU A 129 16.87 -2.36 3.12
C GLU A 129 15.61 -2.97 3.73
N THR A 130 15.19 -2.42 4.87
CA THR A 130 13.86 -2.68 5.43
C THR A 130 12.83 -1.93 4.62
N VAL A 131 11.82 -2.64 4.16
CA VAL A 131 10.78 -2.11 3.28
C VAL A 131 9.40 -2.25 3.91
N TRP A 132 8.43 -1.48 3.43
CA TRP A 132 7.12 -1.31 4.00
C TRP A 132 6.05 -1.46 2.93
N LEU A 133 4.89 -1.96 3.32
CA LEU A 133 3.70 -1.86 2.50
C LEU A 133 3.19 -0.42 2.56
N LYS A 134 2.75 0.10 1.43
CA LYS A 134 2.07 1.38 1.39
C LYS A 134 0.58 1.15 1.15
N LEU A 135 -0.24 1.73 2.00
CA LEU A 135 -1.70 1.67 1.92
C LEU A 135 -2.26 3.05 1.69
N ARG A 136 -3.26 3.17 0.84
CA ARG A 136 -4.07 4.38 0.70
C ARG A 136 -5.53 4.03 0.92
N PHE A 137 -6.25 4.92 1.57
CA PHE A 137 -7.68 4.76 1.76
C PHE A 137 -8.41 6.10 1.72
N ALA A 138 -9.61 6.09 1.13
CA ALA A 138 -10.48 7.23 0.96
C ALA A 138 -11.60 7.19 2.01
N PRO A 139 -11.61 8.09 3.01
CA PRO A 139 -12.69 8.22 3.97
C PRO A 139 -13.82 9.07 3.41
N GLU A 140 -15.06 8.77 3.78
CA GLU A 140 -16.20 9.66 3.50
C GLU A 140 -16.21 10.90 4.40
N GLU A 141 -15.69 10.78 5.62
CA GLU A 141 -15.64 11.90 6.56
C GLU A 141 -14.37 11.84 7.40
N ILE A 142 -13.77 13.01 7.63
CA ILE A 142 -12.65 13.18 8.57
C ILE A 142 -13.04 14.23 9.61
N ARG A 143 -12.77 13.92 10.88
CA ARG A 143 -12.92 14.84 12.00
C ARG A 143 -11.65 14.91 12.83
N HIS A 144 -11.18 16.12 13.07
CA HIS A 144 -10.09 16.36 13.99
C HIS A 144 -10.64 16.48 15.41
N ALA A 145 -10.06 15.73 16.33
CA ALA A 145 -10.44 15.75 17.74
C ALA A 145 -9.20 15.92 18.64
N LYS A 146 -9.40 16.62 19.74
CA LYS A 146 -8.46 16.56 20.87
C LYS A 146 -8.64 15.18 21.51
N ALA A 147 -7.55 14.50 21.75
CA ALA A 147 -7.58 13.21 22.42
C ALA A 147 -6.52 13.18 23.50
N SER A 148 -6.73 12.35 24.51
CA SER A 148 -5.82 12.12 25.60
C SER A 148 -5.81 10.65 25.96
N GLY A 149 -4.86 10.24 26.78
CA GLY A 149 -4.69 8.85 27.16
C GLY A 149 -3.44 8.24 26.56
N LYS A 150 -3.31 6.93 26.63
CA LYS A 150 -2.17 6.19 26.13
C LYS A 150 -2.64 5.21 25.06
N ALA A 151 -2.03 5.29 23.87
CA ALA A 151 -2.24 4.32 22.83
C ALA A 151 -1.44 3.04 23.11
N SER A 152 -1.87 1.94 22.52
CA SER A 152 -1.12 0.68 22.47
C SER A 152 -0.93 0.27 21.04
N GLY A 153 0.19 -0.35 20.73
CA GLY A 153 0.45 -0.84 19.37
C GLY A 153 1.76 -1.61 19.34
N SER A 154 1.85 -2.59 18.45
CA SER A 154 3.09 -3.31 18.19
C SER A 154 4.10 -2.38 17.51
N ASP A 155 5.36 -2.49 17.91
CA ASP A 155 6.46 -1.76 17.28
C ASP A 155 6.61 -2.23 15.82
N PRO A 156 6.54 -1.32 14.84
CA PRO A 156 6.74 -1.66 13.44
C PRO A 156 8.16 -2.14 13.15
N ASN A 157 9.12 -1.82 14.02
CA ASN A 157 10.51 -2.26 13.90
C ASN A 157 10.79 -3.55 14.69
N HIS A 158 9.75 -4.29 15.14
CA HIS A 158 9.95 -5.54 15.87
C HIS A 158 10.82 -6.50 15.04
N PRO A 159 11.98 -6.96 15.57
CA PRO A 159 12.99 -7.67 14.74
C PRO A 159 12.46 -8.89 13.98
N GLU A 160 11.55 -9.66 14.59
CA GLU A 160 10.97 -10.86 13.99
C GLU A 160 9.92 -10.57 12.90
N LYS A 161 9.40 -9.35 12.85
CA LYS A 161 8.38 -8.91 11.90
C LYS A 161 8.92 -7.90 10.87
N GLN A 162 10.21 -7.60 10.91
CA GLN A 162 10.85 -6.78 9.89
C GLN A 162 10.82 -7.49 8.55
N PHE A 163 10.57 -6.73 7.50
CA PHE A 163 10.61 -7.22 6.15
C PHE A 163 11.74 -6.54 5.38
N HIS A 164 12.70 -7.32 4.89
CA HIS A 164 13.80 -6.85 4.06
C HIS A 164 13.51 -7.15 2.59
N ALA A 165 13.88 -6.24 1.72
CA ALA A 165 13.64 -6.36 0.28
C ALA A 165 14.23 -7.65 -0.33
N ALA A 166 15.32 -8.19 0.24
CA ALA A 166 15.93 -9.43 -0.20
C ALA A 166 15.22 -10.71 0.25
N ASN A 167 14.31 -10.61 1.23
CA ASN A 167 13.74 -11.78 1.87
C ASN A 167 12.41 -12.17 1.22
N PHE A 168 12.47 -12.72 0.02
CA PHE A 168 11.30 -13.22 -0.68
C PHE A 168 11.59 -14.50 -1.45
N LYS A 169 10.55 -15.24 -1.78
CA LYS A 169 10.58 -16.41 -2.65
C LYS A 169 9.41 -16.35 -3.62
N LEU A 170 9.71 -16.43 -4.92
CA LEU A 170 8.70 -16.56 -5.96
C LEU A 170 8.66 -18.02 -6.44
N GLU A 171 7.48 -18.54 -6.64
CA GLU A 171 7.18 -19.85 -7.20
C GLU A 171 6.11 -19.66 -8.28
N VAL A 172 6.33 -20.19 -9.47
CA VAL A 172 5.35 -20.22 -10.57
C VAL A 172 5.34 -21.63 -11.14
N ASP A 173 4.16 -22.18 -11.37
CA ASP A 173 3.99 -23.57 -11.79
C ASP A 173 4.73 -23.86 -13.10
N GLY A 174 5.64 -24.84 -13.05
CA GLY A 174 6.44 -25.27 -14.20
C GLY A 174 7.50 -24.28 -14.68
N VAL A 175 7.85 -23.27 -13.84
CA VAL A 175 8.88 -22.26 -14.17
C VAL A 175 9.99 -22.25 -13.12
N ASP A 176 11.25 -22.22 -13.55
CA ASP A 176 12.38 -22.10 -12.63
C ASP A 176 12.53 -20.66 -12.11
N CYS A 177 12.06 -20.44 -10.89
CA CYS A 177 12.17 -19.17 -10.18
C CYS A 177 13.39 -19.08 -9.25
N THR A 178 14.29 -20.09 -9.23
CA THR A 178 15.42 -20.16 -8.26
C THR A 178 16.44 -19.04 -8.44
N LYS A 179 16.47 -18.41 -9.61
CA LYS A 179 17.41 -17.33 -9.96
C LYS A 179 16.73 -15.97 -10.12
N VAL A 180 15.49 -15.83 -9.62
CA VAL A 180 14.81 -14.53 -9.56
C VAL A 180 15.60 -13.62 -8.62
N GLN A 181 15.92 -12.43 -9.10
CA GLN A 181 16.71 -11.45 -8.37
C GLN A 181 15.90 -10.26 -7.92
N LYS A 182 14.90 -9.85 -8.74
CA LYS A 182 14.12 -8.65 -8.48
C LYS A 182 12.69 -8.79 -8.96
N ILE A 183 11.77 -8.27 -8.18
CA ILE A 183 10.38 -8.00 -8.59
C ILE A 183 10.16 -6.51 -8.37
N GLU A 184 9.75 -5.80 -9.42
CA GLU A 184 9.48 -4.36 -9.30
C GLU A 184 8.28 -4.10 -8.37
N SER A 185 8.21 -2.91 -7.80
CA SER A 185 7.07 -2.47 -7.00
C SER A 185 5.78 -2.60 -7.81
N PHE A 186 4.72 -3.09 -7.17
CA PHE A 186 3.42 -3.25 -7.80
C PHE A 186 2.29 -2.82 -6.86
N THR A 187 1.19 -2.33 -7.43
CA THR A 187 0.08 -1.75 -6.68
C THR A 187 -1.25 -2.35 -7.11
N ILE A 188 -1.96 -2.93 -6.18
CA ILE A 188 -3.35 -3.32 -6.35
C ILE A 188 -4.21 -2.09 -6.09
N ARG A 189 -5.13 -1.76 -7.00
CA ARG A 189 -5.94 -0.55 -6.94
C ARG A 189 -7.41 -0.86 -6.98
N GLN A 190 -8.15 -0.19 -6.10
CA GLN A 190 -9.60 -0.10 -6.15
C GLN A 190 -9.98 1.31 -6.57
N ALA A 191 -10.70 1.45 -7.67
CA ALA A 191 -11.29 2.72 -8.05
C ALA A 191 -12.36 3.13 -7.02
N VAL A 192 -12.49 4.43 -6.80
CA VAL A 192 -13.54 5.01 -5.97
C VAL A 192 -14.24 6.09 -6.79
N ALA A 193 -15.56 6.04 -6.87
CA ALA A 193 -16.38 7.08 -7.44
C ALA A 193 -16.93 7.97 -6.34
N GLU A 194 -16.98 9.27 -6.58
CA GLU A 194 -17.61 10.23 -5.68
C GLU A 194 -19.03 10.52 -6.20
N ASP A 195 -20.03 10.41 -5.31
CA ASP A 195 -21.41 10.78 -5.59
C ASP A 195 -21.85 11.95 -4.70
N ALA A 196 -22.09 13.09 -5.32
CA ALA A 196 -22.46 14.34 -4.65
C ALA A 196 -23.98 14.51 -4.54
N VAL A 197 -24.72 13.44 -4.30
CA VAL A 197 -26.18 13.44 -4.17
C VAL A 197 -26.59 13.62 -2.70
N GLY A 198 -27.57 14.46 -2.48
CA GLY A 198 -28.21 14.64 -1.17
C GLY A 198 -27.90 15.96 -0.47
N GLU A 199 -28.26 16.05 0.82
CA GLU A 199 -28.11 17.25 1.64
C GLU A 199 -26.73 17.41 2.30
N LEU A 200 -25.84 16.42 2.10
CA LEU A 200 -24.51 16.43 2.68
C LEU A 200 -23.61 17.44 1.95
N ARG A 201 -22.74 18.09 2.69
CA ARG A 201 -21.78 19.04 2.13
C ARG A 201 -20.54 18.34 1.50
N TYR A 202 -20.50 17.03 1.53
CA TYR A 202 -19.44 16.19 0.96
C TYR A 202 -20.06 15.08 0.14
N ALA A 203 -19.30 14.59 -0.83
CA ALA A 203 -19.71 13.45 -1.65
C ALA A 203 -19.61 12.14 -0.85
N SER A 204 -20.54 11.21 -1.05
CA SER A 204 -20.35 9.83 -0.65
C SER A 204 -19.39 9.14 -1.60
N THR A 205 -18.73 8.10 -1.12
CA THR A 205 -17.78 7.33 -1.92
C THR A 205 -18.37 5.96 -2.27
N GLU A 206 -18.30 5.55 -3.53
CA GLU A 206 -18.75 4.24 -3.98
C GLU A 206 -17.57 3.40 -4.50
N PRO A 207 -17.49 2.10 -4.13
CA PRO A 207 -16.42 1.24 -4.60
C PRO A 207 -16.57 0.96 -6.10
N GLY A 208 -15.51 1.18 -6.85
CA GLY A 208 -15.43 0.88 -8.27
C GLY A 208 -14.68 -0.42 -8.55
N ALA A 209 -14.10 -0.53 -9.74
CA ALA A 209 -13.38 -1.71 -10.17
C ALA A 209 -12.10 -1.92 -9.36
N LEU A 210 -11.84 -3.19 -9.00
CA LEU A 210 -10.55 -3.62 -8.46
C LEU A 210 -9.65 -4.07 -9.62
N SER A 211 -8.40 -3.63 -9.63
CA SER A 211 -7.41 -4.01 -10.63
C SER A 211 -6.15 -4.58 -9.98
N PHE A 212 -5.71 -5.71 -10.52
CA PHE A 212 -4.43 -6.31 -10.16
C PHE A 212 -3.38 -5.89 -11.18
N PRO A 213 -2.13 -5.60 -10.73
CA PRO A 213 -1.08 -5.10 -11.60
C PRO A 213 -0.35 -6.23 -12.32
N ASP A 214 0.29 -5.88 -13.42
CA ASP A 214 1.30 -6.72 -14.03
C ASP A 214 2.54 -6.81 -13.13
N LEU A 215 3.20 -7.98 -13.16
CA LEU A 215 4.42 -8.24 -12.42
C LEU A 215 5.63 -8.17 -13.36
N ARG A 216 6.63 -7.41 -12.97
CA ARG A 216 7.91 -7.32 -13.68
C ARG A 216 9.00 -8.01 -12.87
N ILE A 217 9.49 -9.10 -13.43
CA ILE A 217 10.41 -10.04 -12.76
C ILE A 217 11.73 -10.05 -13.49
N THR A 218 12.81 -9.80 -12.77
CA THR A 218 14.18 -9.88 -13.29
C THR A 218 14.88 -11.10 -12.69
N PHE A 219 15.55 -11.89 -13.52
CA PHE A 219 16.23 -13.10 -13.12
C PHE A 219 17.51 -13.31 -13.94
N ALA A 220 18.38 -14.22 -13.47
CA ALA A 220 19.61 -14.53 -14.22
C ALA A 220 19.30 -15.30 -15.49
N GLU A 221 19.90 -14.91 -16.62
CA GLU A 221 19.72 -15.53 -17.94
C GLU A 221 19.99 -17.05 -17.93
N ALA A 222 20.82 -17.52 -17.01
CA ALA A 222 21.08 -18.96 -16.84
C ALA A 222 19.85 -19.81 -16.44
N ALA A 223 18.73 -19.18 -16.04
CA ALA A 223 17.46 -19.85 -15.73
C ALA A 223 16.37 -19.52 -16.75
N VAL A 224 16.72 -19.04 -17.94
CA VAL A 224 15.76 -18.56 -18.94
C VAL A 224 14.96 -19.68 -19.62
N ASP A 225 15.46 -20.91 -19.67
CA ASP A 225 14.91 -21.98 -20.52
C ASP A 225 13.42 -22.25 -20.23
N SER A 226 13.01 -22.35 -18.98
CA SER A 226 11.62 -22.60 -18.61
C SER A 226 10.71 -21.39 -18.91
N TRP A 227 11.23 -20.17 -18.76
CA TRP A 227 10.56 -18.93 -19.10
C TRP A 227 10.38 -18.79 -20.61
N LEU A 228 11.42 -19.15 -21.37
CA LEU A 228 11.40 -19.11 -22.83
C LEU A 228 10.43 -20.15 -23.38
N SER A 229 10.43 -21.36 -22.84
CA SER A 229 9.47 -22.41 -23.23
C SER A 229 8.02 -21.98 -22.97
N TRP A 230 7.74 -21.34 -21.84
CA TRP A 230 6.42 -20.80 -21.55
C TRP A 230 6.06 -19.65 -22.49
N PHE A 231 6.99 -18.72 -22.73
CA PHE A 231 6.76 -17.59 -23.63
C PHE A 231 6.50 -18.05 -25.08
N ASP A 232 7.27 -19.04 -25.54
CA ASP A 232 7.13 -19.59 -26.89
C ASP A 232 5.76 -20.26 -27.08
N ASP A 233 5.35 -21.12 -26.14
CA ASP A 233 4.06 -21.79 -26.16
C ASP A 233 2.89 -20.79 -26.04
N PHE A 234 2.95 -19.89 -25.05
CA PHE A 234 1.85 -18.99 -24.70
C PHE A 234 1.70 -17.82 -25.68
N VAL A 235 2.82 -17.18 -26.08
CA VAL A 235 2.79 -15.96 -26.89
C VAL A 235 3.03 -16.27 -28.37
N ILE A 236 4.05 -17.05 -28.70
CA ILE A 236 4.44 -17.27 -30.12
C ILE A 236 3.50 -18.26 -30.80
N GLN A 237 3.19 -19.37 -30.13
CA GLN A 237 2.26 -20.38 -30.66
C GLN A 237 0.79 -20.01 -30.41
N GLY A 238 0.51 -19.08 -29.50
CA GLY A 238 -0.82 -18.58 -29.21
C GLY A 238 -1.67 -19.53 -28.35
N HIS A 239 -1.05 -20.45 -27.62
CA HIS A 239 -1.75 -21.31 -26.66
C HIS A 239 -1.98 -20.54 -25.34
N CYS A 240 -2.88 -19.55 -25.36
CA CYS A 240 -3.12 -18.62 -24.25
C CYS A 240 -4.53 -18.74 -23.65
N ASP A 241 -5.16 -19.91 -23.76
CA ASP A 241 -6.44 -20.18 -23.12
C ASP A 241 -6.30 -20.24 -21.59
N GLU A 242 -7.41 -20.07 -20.84
CA GLU A 242 -7.43 -20.05 -19.37
C GLU A 242 -6.78 -21.29 -18.73
N ASP A 243 -6.86 -22.46 -19.36
CA ASP A 243 -6.23 -23.71 -18.89
C ASP A 243 -4.70 -23.72 -19.07
N LYS A 244 -4.14 -22.78 -19.80
CA LYS A 244 -2.70 -22.59 -20.03
C LYS A 244 -2.08 -21.51 -19.13
N GLU A 245 -2.91 -20.71 -18.50
CA GLU A 245 -2.47 -19.76 -17.49
C GLU A 245 -1.90 -20.49 -16.27
N LYS A 246 -0.94 -19.87 -15.62
CA LYS A 246 -0.24 -20.48 -14.50
C LYS A 246 -0.69 -19.92 -13.16
N SER A 247 -0.51 -20.72 -12.12
CA SER A 247 -0.61 -20.25 -10.75
C SER A 247 0.78 -20.02 -10.16
N GLY A 248 0.85 -19.13 -9.18
CA GLY A 248 2.11 -18.83 -8.52
C GLY A 248 1.92 -18.43 -7.07
N LYS A 249 3.03 -18.28 -6.38
CA LYS A 249 3.08 -17.84 -5.00
C LYS A 249 4.30 -16.97 -4.75
N LEU A 250 4.07 -15.78 -4.24
CA LEU A 250 5.11 -14.91 -3.73
C LEU A 250 5.08 -14.96 -2.19
N THR A 251 6.13 -15.48 -1.58
CA THR A 251 6.26 -15.55 -0.12
C THR A 251 7.23 -14.47 0.36
N LEU A 252 6.81 -13.67 1.33
CA LEU A 252 7.60 -12.65 1.98
C LEU A 252 8.10 -13.22 3.31
N LEU A 253 9.39 -13.11 3.55
CA LEU A 253 10.07 -13.79 4.64
C LEU A 253 10.63 -12.80 5.66
N SER A 254 10.62 -13.19 6.92
CA SER A 254 11.31 -12.49 8.01
C SER A 254 12.84 -12.65 7.88
N PRO A 255 13.64 -11.93 8.69
CA PRO A 255 15.08 -12.17 8.76
C PRO A 255 15.44 -13.61 9.11
N ASN A 256 14.59 -14.30 9.86
CA ASN A 256 14.74 -15.70 10.27
C ASN A 256 14.17 -16.68 9.24
N GLN A 257 13.88 -16.23 8.02
CA GLN A 257 13.32 -17.04 6.92
C GLN A 257 11.94 -17.66 7.24
N GLN A 258 11.21 -17.11 8.21
CA GLN A 258 9.83 -17.52 8.49
C GLN A 258 8.86 -16.71 7.61
N PRO A 259 7.79 -17.31 7.11
CA PRO A 259 6.81 -16.60 6.31
C PRO A 259 6.13 -15.48 7.11
N LEU A 260 6.25 -14.24 6.68
CA LEU A 260 5.47 -13.09 7.18
C LEU A 260 4.11 -13.02 6.50
N ALA A 261 4.11 -13.21 5.20
CA ALA A 261 2.92 -13.24 4.38
C ALA A 261 3.18 -13.99 3.07
N SER A 262 2.14 -14.42 2.42
CA SER A 262 2.21 -14.95 1.06
C SER A 262 1.08 -14.38 0.20
N LEU A 263 1.41 -14.12 -1.07
CA LEU A 263 0.45 -13.78 -2.10
C LEU A 263 0.30 -15.01 -3.01
N ALA A 264 -0.90 -15.55 -3.05
CA ALA A 264 -1.26 -16.50 -4.10
C ALA A 264 -1.60 -15.70 -5.35
N LEU A 265 -1.04 -16.09 -6.48
CA LEU A 265 -1.18 -15.46 -7.78
C LEU A 265 -1.96 -16.42 -8.69
N PHE A 266 -3.01 -15.95 -9.31
CA PHE A 266 -3.90 -16.76 -10.15
C PHE A 266 -3.97 -16.18 -11.55
N ASN A 267 -4.09 -17.08 -12.51
CA ASN A 267 -4.26 -16.72 -13.91
C ASN A 267 -3.11 -15.80 -14.37
N LEU A 268 -1.87 -16.33 -14.23
CA LEU A 268 -0.66 -15.66 -14.70
C LEU A 268 -0.44 -15.98 -16.18
N GLY A 269 -0.31 -14.94 -17.00
CA GLY A 269 0.11 -15.07 -18.39
C GLY A 269 1.37 -14.24 -18.65
N ILE A 270 2.35 -14.85 -19.31
CA ILE A 270 3.54 -14.14 -19.75
C ILE A 270 3.24 -13.42 -21.06
N PHE A 271 3.51 -12.11 -21.13
CA PHE A 271 3.28 -11.34 -22.35
C PHE A 271 4.55 -10.66 -22.88
N ARG A 272 5.62 -10.64 -22.09
CA ARG A 272 6.91 -10.10 -22.52
C ARG A 272 8.06 -10.86 -21.87
N LEU A 273 9.08 -11.16 -22.68
CA LEU A 273 10.34 -11.74 -22.24
C LEU A 273 11.47 -11.08 -23.03
N GLY A 274 12.53 -10.66 -22.37
CA GLY A 274 13.69 -10.04 -23.03
C GLY A 274 14.91 -9.98 -22.13
N SER A 275 16.09 -9.84 -22.75
CA SER A 275 17.33 -9.57 -22.04
C SER A 275 17.37 -8.14 -21.54
N ILE A 276 18.05 -7.93 -20.43
CA ILE A 276 18.39 -6.60 -19.95
C ILE A 276 19.84 -6.33 -20.37
N ASP A 277 20.02 -5.40 -21.30
CA ASP A 277 21.35 -4.95 -21.69
C ASP A 277 21.99 -4.19 -20.53
N SER A 278 22.98 -4.77 -19.89
CA SER A 278 23.85 -4.02 -18.99
C SER A 278 24.96 -3.38 -19.79
N GLU A 279 25.06 -2.05 -19.75
CA GLU A 279 26.19 -1.36 -20.33
C GLU A 279 27.50 -1.89 -19.77
N ALA A 280 28.27 -2.51 -20.64
CA ALA A 280 29.71 -2.67 -20.68
C ALA A 280 30.50 -2.84 -19.37
N ALA A 281 30.17 -3.83 -18.53
CA ALA A 281 31.14 -4.40 -17.63
C ALA A 281 31.44 -5.86 -18.07
N LYS A 282 32.66 -6.18 -18.34
CA LYS A 282 33.09 -7.52 -18.83
C LYS A 282 32.74 -8.72 -17.92
N ASP A 283 32.22 -8.43 -16.70
CA ASP A 283 31.77 -9.41 -15.71
C ASP A 283 30.31 -9.20 -15.26
N ALA A 284 29.49 -8.40 -15.96
CA ALA A 284 28.11 -8.21 -15.62
C ALA A 284 27.32 -9.50 -15.87
N ARG A 285 26.62 -9.98 -14.83
CA ARG A 285 25.69 -11.11 -14.95
C ARG A 285 24.62 -10.76 -15.97
N LYS A 286 24.47 -11.58 -16.99
CA LYS A 286 23.39 -11.40 -17.95
C LYS A 286 22.07 -11.65 -17.26
N LEU A 287 21.15 -10.70 -17.40
CA LEU A 287 19.84 -10.70 -16.79
C LEU A 287 18.75 -10.74 -17.87
N ALA A 288 17.68 -11.45 -17.57
CA ALA A 288 16.46 -11.44 -18.35
C ALA A 288 15.32 -10.83 -17.51
N ARG A 289 14.32 -10.29 -18.20
CA ARG A 289 13.10 -9.75 -17.61
C ARG A 289 11.88 -10.41 -18.24
N ALA A 290 10.99 -10.89 -17.39
CA ALA A 290 9.66 -11.31 -17.77
C ALA A 290 8.63 -10.30 -17.24
N GLU A 291 7.58 -10.05 -18.04
CA GLU A 291 6.40 -9.29 -17.62
C GLU A 291 5.20 -10.24 -17.69
N LEU A 292 4.48 -10.34 -16.56
CA LEU A 292 3.36 -11.22 -16.39
C LEU A 292 2.12 -10.40 -16.03
N TYR A 293 0.99 -10.65 -16.68
CA TYR A 293 -0.28 -10.22 -16.12
C TYR A 293 -0.71 -11.18 -15.01
N CYS A 294 -1.57 -10.71 -14.12
CA CYS A 294 -2.16 -11.50 -13.05
C CYS A 294 -3.61 -11.06 -12.87
N GLU A 295 -4.56 -11.98 -13.03
CA GLU A 295 -5.97 -11.61 -12.94
C GLU A 295 -6.48 -11.52 -11.51
N ARG A 296 -5.88 -12.27 -10.58
CA ARG A 296 -6.29 -12.29 -9.18
C ARG A 296 -5.13 -12.58 -8.24
N MET A 297 -5.12 -11.87 -7.11
CA MET A 297 -4.19 -12.11 -6.02
C MET A 297 -4.94 -12.32 -4.71
N GLU A 298 -4.41 -13.19 -3.85
CA GLU A 298 -4.92 -13.38 -2.49
C GLU A 298 -3.77 -13.25 -1.48
N LEU A 299 -3.98 -12.41 -0.46
CA LEU A 299 -3.04 -12.24 0.64
C LEU A 299 -3.37 -13.22 1.77
N LYS A 300 -2.34 -13.90 2.28
CA LYS A 300 -2.40 -14.74 3.49
C LYS A 300 -1.25 -14.35 4.40
N LEU A 301 -1.54 -14.05 5.65
CA LEU A 301 -0.50 -13.86 6.67
C LEU A 301 0.19 -15.17 6.98
N GLY A 302 1.48 -15.09 7.30
CA GLY A 302 2.20 -16.19 7.93
C GLY A 302 1.61 -16.52 9.31
N ALA A 303 1.70 -17.75 9.70
CA ALA A 303 1.23 -18.22 11.01
C ALA A 303 2.15 -17.74 12.14
#